data_21f6361021d73f6a86e5e9bcc70efcbc
#
_entry.id   21f6361021d73f6a86e5e9bcc70efcbc
#
_cell.length_a   1.000
_cell.length_b   1.000
_cell.length_c   1.000
_cell.angle_alpha   90.00
_cell.angle_beta   90.00
_cell.angle_gamma   90.00
#
_symmetry.space_group_name_H-M   'P 1'
#
loop_
_entity.id
_entity.type
_entity.pdbx_description
1 polymer ?
#
loop_
_entity_poly.entity_id
_entity_poly.type
_entity_poly.pdbx_seq_one_letter_code
_entity_poly.pdbx_strand_id
1 'polypeptide(L)'
;MLSNNERLLRSDLFHGLNEDTARRLAALARRRTYVLGEEILSEGEPGIHVVYVASGVVRLTRTESNGHDADIRVCEPGDFIAEYVTVLGGNYAHGACAGALSDLVLFEAAALRALTDKCPQLQRNLLKISARHLLEAFDGIAGDRLHTAIQRVANFLLRQCPEAALQATFHLPYKKQILAGKLGLGPEALSRAFAALARCGVDVKGRTVRIENVVLLRQVC
;
A
#
# COMPACT_ATOMS: atom_id res chain seq x y z
N MET A 1 -17.08 7.53 10.92
CA MET A 1 -16.19 6.90 9.91
C MET A 1 -16.94 6.81 8.59
N LEU A 2 -16.32 7.16 7.45
CA LEU A 2 -16.94 6.99 6.13
C LEU A 2 -17.17 5.50 5.85
N SER A 3 -18.30 5.16 5.24
CA SER A 3 -18.53 3.80 4.75
C SER A 3 -17.55 3.46 3.62
N ASN A 4 -17.31 2.16 3.39
CA ASN A 4 -16.44 1.72 2.30
C ASN A 4 -16.92 2.19 0.91
N ASN A 5 -18.24 2.45 0.75
CA ASN A 5 -18.82 3.06 -0.44
C ASN A 5 -18.44 4.52 -0.60
N GLU A 6 -18.58 5.29 0.47
CA GLU A 6 -18.22 6.72 0.44
C GLU A 6 -16.73 6.93 0.18
N ARG A 7 -15.87 6.04 0.70
CA ARG A 7 -14.42 6.08 0.42
C ARG A 7 -14.14 5.84 -1.05
N LEU A 8 -14.75 4.83 -1.67
CA LEU A 8 -14.58 4.55 -3.09
C LEU A 8 -15.03 5.75 -3.94
N LEU A 9 -16.22 6.30 -3.69
CA LEU A 9 -16.76 7.44 -4.44
C LEU A 9 -15.93 8.72 -4.27
N ARG A 10 -15.16 8.83 -3.20
CA ARG A 10 -14.22 9.93 -2.95
C ARG A 10 -12.79 9.63 -3.39
N SER A 11 -12.52 8.44 -3.94
CA SER A 11 -11.18 8.08 -4.41
C SER A 11 -10.80 8.87 -5.65
N ASP A 12 -9.49 8.88 -5.93
CA ASP A 12 -8.95 9.55 -7.12
C ASP A 12 -9.56 9.06 -8.42
N LEU A 13 -9.98 7.79 -8.49
CA LEU A 13 -10.60 7.22 -9.68
C LEU A 13 -11.93 7.92 -10.02
N PHE A 14 -12.70 8.33 -9.01
CA PHE A 14 -13.99 9.01 -9.17
C PHE A 14 -13.88 10.54 -9.23
N HIS A 15 -12.71 11.10 -8.94
CA HIS A 15 -12.55 12.55 -8.82
C HIS A 15 -12.91 13.31 -10.11
N GLY A 16 -13.82 14.28 -10.00
CA GLY A 16 -14.21 15.16 -11.11
C GLY A 16 -15.00 14.46 -12.24
N LEU A 17 -15.50 13.26 -12.05
CA LEU A 17 -16.40 12.59 -12.99
C LEU A 17 -17.79 13.24 -12.94
N ASN A 18 -18.45 13.31 -14.11
CA ASN A 18 -19.87 13.63 -14.15
C ASN A 18 -20.71 12.47 -13.58
N GLU A 19 -21.96 12.76 -13.22
CA GLU A 19 -22.84 11.82 -12.55
C GLU A 19 -23.07 10.52 -13.34
N ASP A 20 -23.25 10.61 -14.67
CA ASP A 20 -23.48 9.44 -15.52
C ASP A 20 -22.25 8.53 -15.55
N THR A 21 -21.05 9.07 -15.77
CA THR A 21 -19.80 8.31 -15.73
C THR A 21 -19.54 7.71 -14.35
N ALA A 22 -19.75 8.47 -13.29
CA ALA A 22 -19.59 7.97 -11.91
C ALA A 22 -20.55 6.81 -11.62
N ARG A 23 -21.80 6.89 -12.07
CA ARG A 23 -22.78 5.82 -11.93
C ARG A 23 -22.38 4.57 -12.71
N ARG A 24 -21.93 4.72 -13.95
CA ARG A 24 -21.44 3.61 -14.79
C ARG A 24 -20.21 2.95 -14.16
N LEU A 25 -19.25 3.74 -13.70
CA LEU A 25 -18.06 3.23 -13.00
C LEU A 25 -18.43 2.48 -11.72
N ALA A 26 -19.34 3.03 -10.91
CA ALA A 26 -19.82 2.37 -9.71
C ALA A 26 -20.54 1.04 -10.00
N ALA A 27 -21.23 0.93 -11.14
CA ALA A 27 -21.90 -0.29 -11.56
C ALA A 27 -20.91 -1.42 -11.95
N LEU A 28 -19.66 -1.09 -12.31
CA LEU A 28 -18.60 -2.07 -12.56
C LEU A 28 -18.00 -2.65 -11.28
N ALA A 29 -18.19 -2.00 -10.15
CA ALA A 29 -17.59 -2.37 -8.87
C ALA A 29 -18.15 -3.71 -8.35
N ARG A 30 -17.30 -4.68 -8.08
CA ARG A 30 -17.62 -5.95 -7.41
C ARG A 30 -16.87 -6.02 -6.10
N ARG A 31 -17.60 -6.23 -5.00
CA ARG A 31 -17.00 -6.33 -3.67
C ARG A 31 -16.68 -7.77 -3.33
N ARG A 32 -15.53 -7.95 -2.69
CA ARG A 32 -15.12 -9.22 -2.12
C ARG A 32 -14.30 -8.98 -0.86
N THR A 33 -14.57 -9.80 0.16
CA THR A 33 -13.78 -9.85 1.40
C THR A 33 -12.78 -10.98 1.30
N TYR A 34 -11.55 -10.71 1.73
CA TYR A 34 -10.44 -11.66 1.74
C TYR A 34 -9.91 -11.82 3.16
N VAL A 35 -9.64 -13.07 3.57
CA VAL A 35 -9.04 -13.36 4.87
C VAL A 35 -7.52 -13.29 4.79
N LEU A 36 -6.85 -13.15 5.94
CA LEU A 36 -5.39 -13.11 6.03
C LEU A 36 -4.75 -14.27 5.25
N GLY A 37 -3.82 -13.93 4.35
CA GLY A 37 -3.07 -14.88 3.54
C GLY A 37 -3.78 -15.33 2.27
N GLU A 38 -5.05 -14.97 2.05
CA GLU A 38 -5.79 -15.35 0.84
C GLU A 38 -5.20 -14.63 -0.38
N GLU A 39 -5.01 -15.40 -1.46
CA GLU A 39 -4.52 -14.87 -2.73
C GLU A 39 -5.61 -14.04 -3.42
N ILE A 40 -5.22 -12.88 -3.93
CA ILE A 40 -6.09 -11.92 -4.63
C ILE A 40 -5.77 -11.91 -6.12
N LEU A 41 -4.48 -11.85 -6.46
CA LEU A 41 -3.94 -11.87 -7.83
C LEU A 41 -2.72 -12.79 -7.86
N SER A 42 -2.59 -13.58 -8.93
CA SER A 42 -1.44 -14.46 -9.14
C SER A 42 -0.50 -13.85 -10.19
N GLU A 43 0.81 -13.73 -9.87
CA GLU A 43 1.82 -13.24 -10.81
C GLU A 43 1.84 -14.10 -12.08
N GLY A 44 1.91 -13.46 -13.25
CA GLY A 44 1.94 -14.14 -14.55
C GLY A 44 0.58 -14.54 -15.11
N GLU A 45 -0.49 -14.55 -14.30
CA GLU A 45 -1.85 -14.84 -14.79
C GLU A 45 -2.45 -13.63 -15.53
N PRO A 46 -3.46 -13.84 -16.41
CA PRO A 46 -4.11 -12.76 -17.14
C PRO A 46 -4.64 -11.65 -16.23
N GLY A 47 -4.36 -10.40 -16.58
CA GLY A 47 -4.76 -9.21 -15.83
C GLY A 47 -6.23 -8.84 -16.05
N ILE A 48 -7.14 -9.55 -15.41
CA ILE A 48 -8.59 -9.40 -15.60
C ILE A 48 -9.26 -8.40 -14.66
N HIS A 49 -8.62 -8.03 -13.56
CA HIS A 49 -9.17 -7.09 -12.59
C HIS A 49 -8.18 -6.00 -12.21
N VAL A 50 -8.72 -4.80 -11.99
CA VAL A 50 -8.09 -3.73 -11.20
C VAL A 50 -8.72 -3.76 -9.81
N VAL A 51 -7.92 -3.65 -8.77
CA VAL A 51 -8.38 -3.80 -7.38
C VAL A 51 -8.23 -2.49 -6.62
N TYR A 52 -9.26 -2.09 -5.89
CA TYR A 52 -9.23 -0.97 -4.94
C TYR A 52 -9.32 -1.52 -3.51
N VAL A 53 -8.44 -1.05 -2.63
CA VAL A 53 -8.44 -1.43 -1.23
C VAL A 53 -9.41 -0.52 -0.47
N ALA A 54 -10.60 -1.05 -0.10
CA ALA A 54 -11.59 -0.31 0.66
C ALA A 54 -11.30 -0.34 2.17
N SER A 55 -10.83 -1.48 2.68
CA SER A 55 -10.34 -1.64 4.05
C SER A 55 -9.33 -2.79 4.13
N GLY A 56 -8.58 -2.85 5.22
CA GLY A 56 -7.57 -3.90 5.44
C GLY A 56 -6.21 -3.54 4.85
N VAL A 57 -5.43 -4.54 4.47
CA VAL A 57 -4.07 -4.40 3.95
C VAL A 57 -3.81 -5.48 2.91
N VAL A 58 -3.22 -5.12 1.77
CA VAL A 58 -2.80 -6.05 0.73
C VAL A 58 -1.28 -5.97 0.55
N ARG A 59 -0.64 -7.12 0.44
CA ARG A 59 0.79 -7.23 0.14
C ARG A 59 0.93 -7.57 -1.34
N LEU A 60 1.71 -6.77 -2.08
CA LEU A 60 2.14 -7.13 -3.42
C LEU A 60 3.44 -7.91 -3.32
N THR A 61 3.53 -9.02 -4.02
CA THR A 61 4.65 -9.95 -3.93
C THR A 61 5.26 -10.22 -5.30
N ARG A 62 6.56 -10.50 -5.31
CA ARG A 62 7.26 -11.13 -6.43
C ARG A 62 7.84 -12.44 -5.94
N THR A 63 7.67 -13.47 -6.75
CA THR A 63 8.19 -14.80 -6.45
C THR A 63 9.47 -15.02 -7.22
N GLU A 64 10.57 -15.33 -6.53
CA GLU A 64 11.81 -15.76 -7.16
C GLU A 64 11.70 -17.19 -7.68
N SER A 65 12.59 -17.57 -8.60
CA SER A 65 12.64 -18.92 -9.20
C SER A 65 12.84 -20.05 -8.17
N ASN A 66 13.35 -19.72 -6.99
CA ASN A 66 13.52 -20.65 -5.85
C ASN A 66 12.25 -20.78 -4.98
N GLY A 67 11.16 -20.08 -5.35
CA GLY A 67 9.90 -20.08 -4.60
C GLY A 67 9.88 -19.12 -3.39
N HIS A 68 10.87 -18.25 -3.25
CA HIS A 68 10.88 -17.24 -2.19
C HIS A 68 10.08 -16.01 -2.60
N ASP A 69 9.09 -15.63 -1.78
CA ASP A 69 8.28 -14.43 -2.00
C ASP A 69 8.91 -13.21 -1.32
N ALA A 70 9.08 -12.15 -2.08
CA ALA A 70 9.45 -10.84 -1.56
C ALA A 70 8.28 -9.87 -1.63
N ASP A 71 8.02 -9.16 -0.52
CA ASP A 71 7.07 -8.05 -0.52
C ASP A 71 7.68 -6.86 -1.28
N ILE A 72 7.02 -6.45 -2.35
CA ILE A 72 7.45 -5.28 -3.15
C ILE A 72 6.69 -4.01 -2.78
N ARG A 73 5.46 -4.14 -2.24
CA ARG A 73 4.64 -3.03 -1.76
C ARG A 73 3.58 -3.51 -0.78
N VAL A 74 3.26 -2.67 0.18
CA VAL A 74 2.10 -2.84 1.06
C VAL A 74 1.07 -1.78 0.71
N CYS A 75 -0.10 -2.22 0.25
CA CYS A 75 -1.21 -1.38 -0.14
C CYS A 75 -2.20 -1.21 1.02
N GLU A 76 -2.68 0.02 1.19
CA GLU A 76 -3.55 0.48 2.28
C GLU A 76 -4.91 0.92 1.75
N PRO A 77 -5.90 1.18 2.63
CA PRO A 77 -7.20 1.72 2.20
C PRO A 77 -7.04 3.01 1.39
N GLY A 78 -7.56 3.00 0.17
CA GLY A 78 -7.42 4.08 -0.81
C GLY A 78 -6.52 3.74 -1.99
N ASP A 79 -5.67 2.71 -1.87
CA ASP A 79 -4.78 2.29 -2.94
C ASP A 79 -5.51 1.53 -4.06
N PHE A 80 -4.98 1.67 -5.26
CA PHE A 80 -5.30 0.84 -6.42
C PHE A 80 -4.16 -0.14 -6.71
N ILE A 81 -4.51 -1.30 -7.24
CA ILE A 81 -3.59 -2.39 -7.56
C ILE A 81 -3.89 -2.84 -8.99
N ALA A 82 -2.83 -3.07 -9.76
CA ALA A 82 -2.90 -3.54 -11.15
C ALA A 82 -3.67 -2.60 -12.11
N GLU A 83 -3.74 -1.30 -11.83
CA GLU A 83 -4.37 -0.32 -12.73
C GLU A 83 -3.71 -0.27 -14.12
N TYR A 84 -2.44 -0.62 -14.21
CA TYR A 84 -1.69 -0.69 -15.47
C TYR A 84 -2.28 -1.68 -16.47
N VAL A 85 -2.97 -2.75 -16.04
CA VAL A 85 -3.60 -3.71 -16.94
C VAL A 85 -4.74 -3.08 -17.75
N THR A 86 -5.31 -1.98 -17.27
CA THR A 86 -6.31 -1.20 -18.03
C THR A 86 -5.71 -0.58 -19.28
N VAL A 87 -4.44 -0.17 -19.25
CA VAL A 87 -3.74 0.49 -20.34
C VAL A 87 -2.93 -0.50 -21.17
N LEU A 88 -2.08 -1.28 -20.51
CA LEU A 88 -1.13 -2.18 -21.16
C LEU A 88 -1.78 -3.52 -21.57
N GLY A 89 -2.82 -3.96 -20.85
CA GLY A 89 -3.30 -5.32 -20.96
C GLY A 89 -2.27 -6.31 -20.39
N GLY A 90 -2.32 -7.55 -20.90
CA GLY A 90 -1.34 -8.60 -20.55
C GLY A 90 -1.59 -9.25 -19.20
N ASN A 91 -0.53 -9.74 -18.60
CA ASN A 91 -0.56 -10.51 -17.36
C ASN A 91 -0.22 -9.64 -16.15
N TYR A 92 -0.57 -10.11 -14.95
CA TYR A 92 -0.15 -9.45 -13.72
C TYR A 92 1.38 -9.51 -13.55
N ALA A 93 1.99 -8.34 -13.34
CA ALA A 93 3.44 -8.22 -13.15
C ALA A 93 3.89 -8.64 -11.73
N HIS A 94 2.95 -8.88 -10.84
CA HIS A 94 3.17 -9.24 -9.43
C HIS A 94 1.96 -10.01 -8.89
N GLY A 95 2.18 -10.81 -7.86
CA GLY A 95 1.13 -11.38 -7.04
C GLY A 95 0.56 -10.36 -6.05
N ALA A 96 -0.60 -10.68 -5.48
CA ALA A 96 -1.19 -9.94 -4.38
C ALA A 96 -1.88 -10.89 -3.40
N CYS A 97 -1.65 -10.71 -2.09
CA CYS A 97 -2.32 -11.47 -1.05
C CYS A 97 -2.78 -10.55 0.09
N ALA A 98 -3.83 -10.97 0.79
CA ALA A 98 -4.38 -10.23 1.93
C ALA A 98 -3.42 -10.28 3.12
N GLY A 99 -2.93 -9.13 3.58
CA GLY A 99 -2.10 -8.99 4.78
C GLY A 99 -2.90 -8.92 6.09
N ALA A 100 -4.21 -8.72 5.98
CA ALA A 100 -5.19 -8.75 7.06
C ALA A 100 -6.57 -9.08 6.48
N LEU A 101 -7.61 -9.18 7.32
CA LEU A 101 -8.98 -9.16 6.83
C LEU A 101 -9.19 -7.88 6.02
N SER A 102 -9.53 -8.02 4.74
CA SER A 102 -9.56 -6.92 3.78
C SER A 102 -10.82 -6.93 2.94
N ASP A 103 -11.49 -5.78 2.83
CA ASP A 103 -12.58 -5.59 1.88
C ASP A 103 -12.03 -4.90 0.64
N LEU A 104 -12.19 -5.52 -0.49
CA LEU A 104 -11.68 -5.05 -1.76
C LEU A 104 -12.82 -4.79 -2.75
N VAL A 105 -12.56 -3.88 -3.68
CA VAL A 105 -13.46 -3.64 -4.82
C VAL A 105 -12.69 -3.97 -6.10
N LEU A 106 -13.24 -4.90 -6.86
CA LEU A 106 -12.69 -5.36 -8.12
C LEU A 106 -13.44 -4.70 -9.27
N PHE A 107 -12.69 -4.19 -10.25
CA PHE A 107 -13.21 -3.70 -11.52
C PHE A 107 -12.67 -4.60 -12.63
N GLU A 108 -13.54 -5.11 -13.46
CA GLU A 108 -13.11 -5.85 -14.65
C GLU A 108 -12.30 -4.91 -15.57
N ALA A 109 -11.07 -5.29 -15.89
CA ALA A 109 -10.12 -4.44 -16.63
C ALA A 109 -10.63 -4.06 -18.02
N ALA A 110 -11.30 -4.97 -18.74
CA ALA A 110 -11.86 -4.71 -20.06
C ALA A 110 -13.02 -3.70 -20.01
N ALA A 111 -13.93 -3.85 -19.04
CA ALA A 111 -15.04 -2.93 -18.86
C ALA A 111 -14.57 -1.54 -18.40
N LEU A 112 -13.58 -1.50 -17.48
CA LEU A 112 -12.96 -0.25 -17.03
C LEU A 112 -12.25 0.46 -18.20
N ARG A 113 -11.51 -0.27 -19.04
CA ARG A 113 -10.88 0.25 -20.27
C ARG A 113 -11.91 0.86 -21.19
N ALA A 114 -13.00 0.13 -21.53
CA ALA A 114 -14.03 0.61 -22.42
C ALA A 114 -14.73 1.90 -21.93
N LEU A 115 -14.84 2.08 -20.60
CA LEU A 115 -15.34 3.31 -20.00
C LEU A 115 -14.29 4.42 -20.06
N THR A 116 -13.02 4.10 -19.81
CA THR A 116 -11.89 5.02 -19.82
C THR A 116 -11.67 5.60 -21.22
N ASP A 117 -11.78 4.80 -22.27
CA ASP A 117 -11.62 5.23 -23.67
C ASP A 117 -12.64 6.33 -24.06
N LYS A 118 -13.78 6.39 -23.39
CA LYS A 118 -14.86 7.35 -23.63
C LYS A 118 -14.87 8.54 -22.68
N CYS A 119 -13.98 8.56 -21.66
CA CYS A 119 -13.99 9.57 -20.61
C CYS A 119 -12.59 10.13 -20.33
N PRO A 120 -12.22 11.30 -20.93
CA PRO A 120 -10.90 11.92 -20.70
C PRO A 120 -10.61 12.22 -19.22
N GLN A 121 -11.64 12.48 -18.40
CA GLN A 121 -11.43 12.69 -16.96
C GLN A 121 -11.01 11.40 -16.27
N LEU A 122 -11.61 10.27 -16.61
CA LEU A 122 -11.24 8.96 -16.07
C LEU A 122 -9.83 8.56 -16.51
N GLN A 123 -9.42 8.85 -17.75
CA GLN A 123 -8.04 8.67 -18.22
C GLN A 123 -7.06 9.47 -17.36
N ARG A 124 -7.35 10.76 -17.12
CA ARG A 124 -6.50 11.59 -16.25
C ARG A 124 -6.41 11.06 -14.83
N ASN A 125 -7.50 10.50 -14.29
CA ASN A 125 -7.52 9.93 -12.96
C ASN A 125 -6.63 8.67 -12.87
N LEU A 126 -6.74 7.76 -13.84
CA LEU A 126 -5.86 6.58 -13.93
C LEU A 126 -4.39 6.99 -14.10
N LEU A 127 -4.10 7.97 -14.97
CA LEU A 127 -2.74 8.47 -15.13
C LEU A 127 -2.17 9.06 -13.82
N LYS A 128 -2.97 9.80 -13.05
CA LYS A 128 -2.57 10.32 -11.73
C LYS A 128 -2.25 9.20 -10.74
N ILE A 129 -3.08 8.14 -10.72
CA ILE A 129 -2.85 6.97 -9.85
C ILE A 129 -1.53 6.31 -10.23
N SER A 130 -1.32 6.01 -11.52
CA SER A 130 -0.08 5.36 -12.00
C SER A 130 1.15 6.25 -11.79
N ALA A 131 1.06 7.56 -12.01
CA ALA A 131 2.16 8.49 -11.76
C ALA A 131 2.55 8.54 -10.27
N ARG A 132 1.57 8.50 -9.36
CA ARG A 132 1.84 8.43 -7.92
C ARG A 132 2.56 7.11 -7.56
N HIS A 133 2.09 5.97 -8.08
CA HIS A 133 2.75 4.69 -7.85
C HIS A 133 4.19 4.67 -8.38
N LEU A 134 4.44 5.31 -9.52
CA LEU A 134 5.80 5.46 -10.04
C LEU A 134 6.69 6.29 -9.10
N LEU A 135 6.20 7.42 -8.57
CA LEU A 135 6.95 8.23 -7.61
C LEU A 135 7.21 7.47 -6.31
N GLU A 136 6.21 6.76 -5.77
CA GLU A 136 6.37 5.91 -4.58
C GLU A 136 7.42 4.80 -4.82
N ALA A 137 7.46 4.21 -6.02
CA ALA A 137 8.47 3.22 -6.38
C ALA A 137 9.88 3.84 -6.41
N PHE A 138 10.04 5.06 -6.95
CA PHE A 138 11.33 5.78 -6.91
C PHE A 138 11.74 6.11 -5.48
N ASP A 139 10.83 6.55 -4.62
CA ASP A 139 11.11 6.83 -3.21
C ASP A 139 11.52 5.54 -2.47
N GLY A 140 10.87 4.41 -2.79
CA GLY A 140 11.26 3.10 -2.28
C GLY A 140 12.70 2.72 -2.67
N ILE A 141 13.02 2.81 -3.97
CA ILE A 141 14.38 2.54 -4.49
C ILE A 141 15.41 3.47 -3.85
N ALA A 142 15.10 4.75 -3.72
CA ALA A 142 15.98 5.72 -3.08
C ALA A 142 16.19 5.37 -1.60
N GLY A 143 15.10 5.03 -0.89
CA GLY A 143 15.17 4.59 0.50
C GLY A 143 16.05 3.35 0.69
N ASP A 144 15.93 2.36 -0.20
CA ASP A 144 16.74 1.14 -0.14
C ASP A 144 18.24 1.40 -0.39
N ARG A 145 18.56 2.38 -1.23
CA ARG A 145 19.94 2.71 -1.59
C ARG A 145 20.61 3.70 -0.65
N LEU A 146 19.86 4.63 -0.08
CA LEU A 146 20.38 5.75 0.70
C LEU A 146 20.32 5.53 2.21
N HIS A 147 19.43 4.66 2.70
CA HIS A 147 19.18 4.50 4.12
C HIS A 147 19.47 3.08 4.60
N THR A 148 20.13 2.99 5.74
CA THR A 148 20.28 1.74 6.48
C THR A 148 18.92 1.23 6.99
N ALA A 149 18.84 -0.05 7.36
CA ALA A 149 17.63 -0.62 7.97
C ALA A 149 17.17 0.18 9.20
N ILE A 150 18.11 0.63 10.05
CA ILE A 150 17.82 1.43 11.24
C ILE A 150 17.20 2.77 10.85
N GLN A 151 17.77 3.45 9.85
CA GLN A 151 17.24 4.73 9.36
C GLN A 151 15.87 4.59 8.73
N ARG A 152 15.61 3.53 7.96
CA ARG A 152 14.28 3.26 7.38
C ARG A 152 13.22 3.07 8.47
N VAL A 153 13.54 2.34 9.53
CA VAL A 153 12.65 2.18 10.67
C VAL A 153 12.47 3.51 11.42
N ALA A 154 13.55 4.25 11.69
CA ALA A 154 13.50 5.55 12.37
C ALA A 154 12.64 6.55 11.61
N ASN A 155 12.84 6.68 10.29
CA ASN A 155 12.06 7.54 9.41
C ASN A 155 10.57 7.15 9.40
N PHE A 156 10.25 5.86 9.39
CA PHE A 156 8.86 5.40 9.49
C PHE A 156 8.23 5.81 10.83
N LEU A 157 8.92 5.61 11.95
CA LEU A 157 8.42 5.97 13.28
C LEU A 157 8.21 7.48 13.40
N LEU A 158 9.15 8.28 12.89
CA LEU A 158 9.05 9.74 12.91
C LEU A 158 7.82 10.26 12.15
N ARG A 159 7.46 9.63 11.02
CA ARG A 159 6.23 9.98 10.28
C ARG A 159 4.94 9.69 11.03
N GLN A 160 4.98 8.85 12.07
CA GLN A 160 3.83 8.60 12.95
C GLN A 160 3.76 9.60 14.11
N CYS A 161 4.81 10.40 14.33
CA CYS A 161 4.85 11.38 15.41
C CYS A 161 4.24 12.71 14.97
N PRO A 162 3.50 13.41 15.84
CA PRO A 162 3.15 14.81 15.60
C PRO A 162 4.42 15.66 15.40
N GLU A 163 4.34 16.67 14.54
CA GLU A 163 5.50 17.45 14.08
C GLU A 163 6.30 18.11 15.22
N ALA A 164 5.60 18.60 16.24
CA ALA A 164 6.19 19.27 17.40
C ALA A 164 6.36 18.35 18.63
N ALA A 165 6.15 17.03 18.50
CA ALA A 165 6.22 16.13 19.65
C ALA A 165 7.66 15.94 20.12
N LEU A 166 7.88 16.04 21.44
CA LEU A 166 9.14 15.66 22.09
C LEU A 166 9.13 14.19 22.51
N GLN A 167 7.94 13.64 22.76
CA GLN A 167 7.67 12.23 23.07
C GLN A 167 6.45 11.78 22.28
N ALA A 168 6.38 10.49 21.96
CA ALA A 168 5.24 9.93 21.26
C ALA A 168 4.90 8.53 21.74
N THR A 169 3.61 8.19 21.74
CA THR A 169 3.15 6.81 21.94
C THR A 169 2.03 6.57 20.94
N PHE A 170 2.17 5.51 20.15
CA PHE A 170 1.19 5.13 19.14
C PHE A 170 1.18 3.62 18.90
N HIS A 171 0.17 3.15 18.21
CA HIS A 171 0.09 1.77 17.76
C HIS A 171 0.54 1.65 16.31
N LEU A 172 1.42 0.66 16.04
CA LEU A 172 1.77 0.30 14.66
C LEU A 172 0.50 -0.05 13.89
N PRO A 173 0.28 0.53 12.72
CA PRO A 173 -0.91 0.25 11.90
C PRO A 173 -0.92 -1.20 11.39
N TYR A 174 0.25 -1.87 11.38
CA TYR A 174 0.42 -3.24 10.91
C TYR A 174 1.03 -4.16 11.96
N LYS A 175 0.91 -5.48 11.74
CA LYS A 175 1.78 -6.47 12.37
C LYS A 175 3.23 -6.25 11.91
N LYS A 176 4.21 -6.59 12.76
CA LYS A 176 5.65 -6.39 12.47
C LYS A 176 6.09 -7.02 11.15
N GLN A 177 5.54 -8.18 10.78
CA GLN A 177 5.83 -8.84 9.51
C GLN A 177 5.46 -7.95 8.30
N ILE A 178 4.27 -7.35 8.30
CA ILE A 178 3.83 -6.44 7.23
C ILE A 178 4.66 -5.16 7.23
N LEU A 179 5.01 -4.65 8.42
CA LEU A 179 5.89 -3.48 8.52
C LEU A 179 7.28 -3.77 7.94
N ALA A 180 7.82 -4.97 8.15
CA ALA A 180 9.07 -5.38 7.55
C ALA A 180 8.99 -5.30 6.01
N GLY A 181 7.98 -5.93 5.40
CA GLY A 181 7.74 -5.85 3.96
C GLY A 181 7.55 -4.42 3.45
N LYS A 182 6.78 -3.58 4.19
CA LYS A 182 6.61 -2.15 3.83
C LYS A 182 7.92 -1.36 3.82
N LEU A 183 8.88 -1.75 4.62
CA LEU A 183 10.19 -1.10 4.73
C LEU A 183 11.28 -1.80 3.89
N GLY A 184 10.93 -2.79 3.06
CA GLY A 184 11.89 -3.58 2.30
C GLY A 184 12.90 -4.33 3.20
N LEU A 185 12.45 -4.80 4.37
CA LEU A 185 13.27 -5.48 5.36
C LEU A 185 12.79 -6.91 5.59
N GLY A 186 13.74 -7.83 5.84
CA GLY A 186 13.38 -9.10 6.46
C GLY A 186 12.99 -8.93 7.92
N PRO A 187 12.19 -9.87 8.51
CA PRO A 187 11.75 -9.80 9.91
C PRO A 187 12.89 -9.66 10.91
N GLU A 188 14.02 -10.33 10.67
CA GLU A 188 15.23 -10.29 11.53
C GLU A 188 15.91 -8.92 11.45
N ALA A 189 15.96 -8.31 10.26
CA ALA A 189 16.54 -6.98 10.07
C ALA A 189 15.68 -5.92 10.76
N LEU A 190 14.35 -6.03 10.69
CA LEU A 190 13.43 -5.17 11.44
C LEU A 190 13.63 -5.32 12.94
N SER A 191 13.76 -6.56 13.44
CA SER A 191 13.98 -6.83 14.87
C SER A 191 15.28 -6.22 15.35
N ARG A 192 16.38 -6.38 14.59
CA ARG A 192 17.69 -5.77 14.90
C ARG A 192 17.63 -4.24 14.88
N ALA A 193 16.89 -3.66 13.92
CA ALA A 193 16.70 -2.21 13.85
C ALA A 193 15.96 -1.68 15.09
N PHE A 194 14.87 -2.34 15.53
CA PHE A 194 14.19 -1.96 16.77
C PHE A 194 15.10 -2.08 18.00
N ALA A 195 15.90 -3.15 18.12
CA ALA A 195 16.86 -3.33 19.21
C ALA A 195 17.93 -2.22 19.23
N ALA A 196 18.40 -1.78 18.07
CA ALA A 196 19.34 -0.66 17.97
C ALA A 196 18.68 0.66 18.38
N LEU A 197 17.44 0.91 17.96
CA LEU A 197 16.69 2.13 18.29
C LEU A 197 16.27 2.19 19.77
N ALA A 198 16.27 1.07 20.49
CA ALA A 198 16.05 1.09 21.94
C ALA A 198 17.08 1.97 22.68
N ARG A 199 18.31 2.08 22.16
CA ARG A 199 19.35 2.99 22.70
C ARG A 199 19.01 4.47 22.51
N CYS A 200 18.09 4.76 21.61
CA CYS A 200 17.58 6.12 21.35
C CYS A 200 16.23 6.37 22.03
N GLY A 201 15.84 5.54 23.01
CA GLY A 201 14.59 5.70 23.75
C GLY A 201 13.35 5.21 23.02
N VAL A 202 13.49 4.29 22.05
CA VAL A 202 12.36 3.64 21.38
C VAL A 202 12.06 2.30 22.04
N ASP A 203 10.90 2.16 22.68
CA ASP A 203 10.41 0.90 23.26
C ASP A 203 9.24 0.36 22.42
N VAL A 204 9.28 -0.94 22.08
CA VAL A 204 8.28 -1.59 21.24
C VAL A 204 7.74 -2.85 21.90
N LYS A 205 6.53 -2.76 22.46
CA LYS A 205 5.81 -3.87 23.09
C LYS A 205 4.60 -4.30 22.24
N GLY A 206 4.70 -5.47 21.62
CA GLY A 206 3.68 -5.91 20.67
C GLY A 206 3.57 -4.96 19.48
N ARG A 207 2.44 -4.24 19.40
CA ARG A 207 2.19 -3.19 18.40
C ARG A 207 2.32 -1.76 18.96
N THR A 208 2.51 -1.61 20.25
CA THR A 208 2.66 -0.29 20.86
C THR A 208 4.12 0.13 20.76
N VAL A 209 4.33 1.33 20.24
CA VAL A 209 5.62 2.01 20.18
C VAL A 209 5.58 3.21 21.11
N ARG A 210 6.57 3.32 21.98
CA ARG A 210 6.83 4.48 22.83
C ARG A 210 8.17 5.07 22.45
N ILE A 211 8.20 6.38 22.19
CA ILE A 211 9.39 7.15 21.88
C ILE A 211 9.56 8.19 22.99
N GLU A 212 10.61 8.02 23.78
CA GLU A 212 10.89 8.91 24.93
C GLU A 212 11.56 10.22 24.51
N ASN A 213 12.25 10.21 23.38
CA ASN A 213 12.92 11.40 22.86
C ASN A 213 12.91 11.41 21.32
N VAL A 214 11.96 12.16 20.74
CA VAL A 214 11.82 12.31 19.29
C VAL A 214 13.01 13.05 18.66
N VAL A 215 13.62 13.99 19.40
CA VAL A 215 14.80 14.72 18.92
C VAL A 215 15.99 13.79 18.73
N LEU A 216 16.22 12.89 19.69
CA LEU A 216 17.29 11.89 19.60
C LEU A 216 17.04 10.91 18.44
N LEU A 217 15.79 10.52 18.21
CA LEU A 217 15.43 9.66 17.09
C LEU A 217 15.68 10.35 15.74
N ARG A 218 15.44 11.65 15.63
CA ARG A 218 15.74 12.45 14.42
C ARG A 218 17.23 12.49 14.07
N GLN A 219 18.12 12.36 15.05
CA GLN A 219 19.58 12.32 14.80
C GLN A 219 20.07 11.01 14.16
N VAL A 220 19.22 9.98 14.13
CA VAL A 220 19.51 8.69 13.50
C VAL A 220 19.29 8.74 11.98
N CYS A 221 18.49 9.68 11.48
CA CYS A 221 18.03 9.77 10.10
C CYS A 221 19.01 10.51 9.18
#